data_2edbafd91b4701114561644815f48139
#
_entry.id   2edbafd91b4701114561644815f48139
#
_cell.length_a   1.000
_cell.length_b   1.000
_cell.length_c   1.000
_cell.angle_alpha   90.00
_cell.angle_beta   90.00
_cell.angle_gamma   90.00
#
_symmetry.space_group_name_H-M   'P 1'
#
loop_
_entity.id
_entity.type
_entity.pdbx_description
1 polymer ?
#
loop_
_entity_poly.entity_id
_entity_poly.type
_entity_poly.pdbx_seq_one_letter_code
_entity_poly.pdbx_strand_id
1 'polypeptide(L)'
;MRIRETFPQPEKANIIMDTTYFGRGFGVMVLMDSISGQALSVREVKHETNALYAEALNALREKGVVIQSMVCDGRKGLLQLFPEIPAQLCQFHQVKTVSRYLTRNPKTAAGKALWQLALTLKDGSKVAFQNALQAWFEQHQGFLNERTVNEESGRSHYTHKQLRSAYLSLKRNLDYLFTFEAHPGLGIHNTTNLLDGKFADLKRSGVSSRDEKGE
;
A
#
# COMPACT_ATOMS: atom_id res chain seq x y z
N MET A 1 -0.68 5.06 28.15
CA MET A 1 -1.76 4.08 28.40
C MET A 1 -1.31 2.75 27.79
N ARG A 2 -0.95 1.73 28.61
CA ARG A 2 -0.60 0.40 28.09
C ARG A 2 -1.91 -0.30 27.77
N ILE A 3 -2.23 -0.46 26.49
CA ILE A 3 -3.32 -1.33 26.04
C ILE A 3 -2.89 -2.76 26.39
N ARG A 4 -3.51 -3.37 27.40
CA ARG A 4 -3.32 -4.79 27.71
C ARG A 4 -3.98 -5.60 26.59
N GLU A 5 -3.17 -6.24 25.76
CA GLU A 5 -3.61 -7.25 24.80
C GLU A 5 -4.09 -8.48 25.58
N THR A 6 -5.39 -8.66 25.72
CA THR A 6 -6.01 -9.79 26.44
C THR A 6 -6.83 -10.70 25.55
N PHE A 7 -6.69 -10.58 24.22
CA PHE A 7 -7.39 -11.46 23.29
C PHE A 7 -6.51 -12.68 22.95
N PRO A 8 -7.09 -13.91 22.89
CA PRO A 8 -6.36 -15.07 22.43
C PRO A 8 -5.86 -14.83 21.01
N GLN A 9 -4.57 -15.07 20.79
CA GLN A 9 -3.98 -14.92 19.46
C GLN A 9 -4.44 -16.10 18.59
N PRO A 10 -4.75 -15.86 17.29
CA PRO A 10 -5.07 -16.95 16.38
C PRO A 10 -3.82 -17.80 16.12
N GLU A 11 -4.01 -19.09 15.87
CA GLU A 11 -2.90 -19.99 15.49
C GLU A 11 -2.26 -19.55 14.15
N LYS A 12 -3.09 -19.08 13.21
CA LYS A 12 -2.68 -18.61 11.87
C LYS A 12 -3.34 -17.29 11.58
N ALA A 13 -2.64 -16.39 10.88
CA ALA A 13 -3.17 -15.07 10.52
C ALA A 13 -2.75 -14.62 9.13
N ASN A 14 -3.65 -13.94 8.43
CA ASN A 14 -3.38 -13.14 7.25
C ASN A 14 -3.30 -11.67 7.67
N ILE A 15 -2.10 -11.13 7.76
CA ILE A 15 -1.87 -9.80 8.34
C ILE A 15 -2.16 -8.70 7.34
N ILE A 16 -3.07 -7.79 7.70
CA ILE A 16 -3.15 -6.46 7.09
C ILE A 16 -2.44 -5.49 8.01
N MET A 17 -1.52 -4.69 7.48
CA MET A 17 -0.77 -3.72 8.27
C MET A 17 -0.75 -2.33 7.61
N ASP A 18 -0.94 -1.31 8.43
CA ASP A 18 -0.91 0.09 8.03
C ASP A 18 -0.71 0.99 9.24
N THR A 19 -0.35 2.26 8.99
CA THR A 19 -0.18 3.29 10.03
C THR A 19 -1.02 4.52 9.69
N THR A 20 -1.84 4.96 10.63
CA THR A 20 -2.56 6.24 10.51
C THR A 20 -1.97 7.28 11.44
N TYR A 21 -1.95 8.56 11.02
CA TYR A 21 -1.40 9.67 11.78
C TYR A 21 -2.49 10.59 12.32
N PHE A 22 -2.27 11.07 13.55
CA PHE A 22 -3.08 12.06 14.24
C PHE A 22 -2.32 13.40 14.26
N GLY A 23 -2.54 14.22 13.25
CA GLY A 23 -1.79 15.45 13.03
C GLY A 23 -0.30 15.19 12.81
N ARG A 24 0.55 16.00 13.47
CA ARG A 24 2.02 15.85 13.44
C ARG A 24 2.58 15.19 14.72
N GLY A 25 1.71 14.79 15.65
CA GLY A 25 2.11 14.35 16.97
C GLY A 25 2.54 12.89 17.00
N PHE A 26 1.71 11.99 16.54
CA PHE A 26 1.94 10.55 16.59
C PHE A 26 1.13 9.81 15.53
N GLY A 27 1.53 8.57 15.26
CA GLY A 27 0.78 7.62 14.45
C GLY A 27 0.35 6.41 15.28
N VAL A 28 -0.65 5.70 14.80
CA VAL A 28 -1.07 4.41 15.31
C VAL A 28 -0.84 3.36 14.22
N MET A 29 0.13 2.47 14.47
CA MET A 29 0.46 1.33 13.64
C MET A 29 -0.37 0.13 14.09
N VAL A 30 -1.06 -0.50 13.16
CA VAL A 30 -1.95 -1.65 13.42
C VAL A 30 -1.56 -2.83 12.54
N LEU A 31 -1.44 -4.00 13.17
CA LEU A 31 -1.41 -5.29 12.51
C LEU A 31 -2.71 -6.01 12.86
N MET A 32 -3.48 -6.38 11.85
CA MET A 32 -4.80 -7.00 12.01
C MET A 32 -4.87 -8.29 11.21
N ASP A 33 -5.46 -9.33 11.79
CA ASP A 33 -5.83 -10.49 10.99
C ASP A 33 -7.05 -10.15 10.10
N SER A 34 -6.89 -10.34 8.79
CA SER A 34 -7.92 -9.99 7.81
C SER A 34 -9.13 -10.91 7.84
N ILE A 35 -8.97 -12.14 8.36
CA ILE A 35 -10.04 -13.13 8.40
C ILE A 35 -10.97 -12.87 9.60
N SER A 36 -10.40 -12.74 10.79
CA SER A 36 -11.18 -12.49 12.01
C SER A 36 -11.52 -11.01 12.21
N GLY A 37 -10.79 -10.09 11.55
CA GLY A 37 -10.88 -8.66 11.80
C GLY A 37 -10.32 -8.22 13.14
N GLN A 38 -9.60 -9.10 13.85
CA GLN A 38 -8.99 -8.84 15.16
C GLN A 38 -7.68 -8.06 14.98
N ALA A 39 -7.52 -6.97 15.74
CA ALA A 39 -6.24 -6.28 15.86
C ALA A 39 -5.29 -7.13 16.75
N LEU A 40 -4.19 -7.61 16.16
CA LEU A 40 -3.20 -8.47 16.85
C LEU A 40 -2.08 -7.64 17.46
N SER A 41 -1.78 -6.47 16.90
CA SER A 41 -0.81 -5.52 17.44
C SER A 41 -1.27 -4.10 17.14
N VAL A 42 -1.26 -3.25 18.17
CA VAL A 42 -1.54 -1.81 18.06
C VAL A 42 -0.44 -1.07 18.78
N ARG A 43 0.27 -0.19 18.08
CA ARG A 43 1.41 0.55 18.62
C ARG A 43 1.31 2.04 18.29
N GLU A 44 1.53 2.87 19.29
CA GLU A 44 1.79 4.29 19.06
C GLU A 44 3.22 4.46 18.52
N VAL A 45 3.37 5.20 17.44
CA VAL A 45 4.65 5.42 16.77
C VAL A 45 4.82 6.90 16.44
N LYS A 46 6.02 7.41 16.57
CA LYS A 46 6.36 8.77 16.13
C LYS A 46 6.52 8.82 14.61
N HIS A 47 7.18 7.81 14.07
CA HIS A 47 7.42 7.65 12.65
C HIS A 47 7.29 6.17 12.28
N GLU A 48 6.64 5.91 11.17
CA GLU A 48 6.54 4.59 10.58
C GLU A 48 7.89 4.15 10.00
N THR A 49 8.36 2.95 10.37
CA THR A 49 9.60 2.36 9.85
C THR A 49 9.43 0.87 9.57
N ASN A 50 10.23 0.32 8.63
CA ASN A 50 10.23 -1.12 8.39
C ASN A 50 10.67 -1.92 9.63
N ALA A 51 11.57 -1.35 10.46
CA ALA A 51 12.02 -1.99 11.70
C ALA A 51 10.87 -2.19 12.70
N LEU A 52 9.97 -1.21 12.84
CA LEU A 52 8.79 -1.33 13.70
C LEU A 52 7.81 -2.39 13.21
N TYR A 53 7.61 -2.51 11.90
CA TYR A 53 6.81 -3.61 11.33
C TYR A 53 7.46 -4.96 11.56
N ALA A 54 8.79 -5.08 11.33
CA ALA A 54 9.53 -6.31 11.58
C ALA A 54 9.43 -6.74 13.04
N GLU A 55 9.62 -5.82 13.97
CA GLU A 55 9.51 -6.06 15.41
C GLU A 55 8.09 -6.53 15.80
N ALA A 56 7.04 -5.88 15.24
CA ALA A 56 5.67 -6.25 15.52
C ALA A 56 5.33 -7.65 14.98
N LEU A 57 5.77 -7.99 13.75
CA LEU A 57 5.57 -9.30 13.14
C LEU A 57 6.33 -10.39 13.90
N ASN A 58 7.59 -10.14 14.27
CA ASN A 58 8.37 -11.09 15.07
C ASN A 58 7.74 -11.33 16.43
N ALA A 59 7.24 -10.30 17.11
CA ALA A 59 6.53 -10.47 18.38
C ALA A 59 5.25 -11.33 18.27
N LEU A 60 4.56 -11.32 17.12
CA LEU A 60 3.46 -12.25 16.85
C LEU A 60 3.96 -13.68 16.66
N ARG A 61 5.05 -13.87 15.90
CA ARG A 61 5.68 -15.18 15.69
C ARG A 61 6.17 -15.80 17.01
N GLU A 62 6.77 -14.99 17.88
CA GLU A 62 7.20 -15.42 19.23
C GLU A 62 6.03 -15.86 20.12
N LYS A 63 4.84 -15.32 19.89
CA LYS A 63 3.59 -15.79 20.55
C LYS A 63 2.97 -17.03 19.90
N GLY A 64 3.64 -17.62 18.90
CA GLY A 64 3.18 -18.81 18.20
C GLY A 64 2.27 -18.57 17.01
N VAL A 65 2.04 -17.32 16.60
CA VAL A 65 1.19 -17.01 15.42
C VAL A 65 1.93 -17.34 14.14
N VAL A 66 1.37 -18.21 13.30
CA VAL A 66 1.85 -18.49 11.95
C VAL A 66 1.33 -17.42 11.00
N ILE A 67 2.21 -16.57 10.50
CA ILE A 67 1.85 -15.51 9.53
C ILE A 67 1.80 -16.14 8.13
N GLN A 68 0.61 -16.27 7.56
CA GLN A 68 0.38 -16.90 6.26
C GLN A 68 0.58 -15.94 5.10
N SER A 69 0.30 -14.66 5.30
CA SER A 69 0.47 -13.59 4.31
C SER A 69 0.54 -12.21 4.96
N MET A 70 1.04 -11.24 4.19
CA MET A 70 1.07 -9.83 4.57
C MET A 70 0.43 -8.98 3.49
N VAL A 71 -0.41 -8.02 3.86
CA VAL A 71 -0.95 -6.97 2.99
C VAL A 71 -0.52 -5.61 3.53
N CYS A 72 0.17 -4.82 2.72
CA CYS A 72 0.71 -3.53 3.14
C CYS A 72 0.71 -2.49 2.04
N ASP A 73 1.10 -1.27 2.36
CA ASP A 73 1.37 -0.21 1.40
C ASP A 73 2.68 -0.46 0.62
N GLY A 74 2.95 0.39 -0.37
CA GLY A 74 4.14 0.29 -1.22
C GLY A 74 5.40 0.92 -0.61
N ARG A 75 5.55 0.96 0.71
CA ARG A 75 6.75 1.46 1.37
C ARG A 75 7.97 0.67 0.93
N LYS A 76 9.04 1.38 0.55
CA LYS A 76 10.27 0.75 0.06
C LYS A 76 10.83 -0.27 1.05
N GLY A 77 11.03 -1.49 0.60
CA GLY A 77 11.58 -2.59 1.39
C GLY A 77 10.58 -3.33 2.29
N LEU A 78 9.34 -2.84 2.45
CA LEU A 78 8.35 -3.48 3.32
C LEU A 78 7.86 -4.81 2.74
N LEU A 79 7.61 -4.88 1.43
CA LEU A 79 7.18 -6.10 0.73
C LEU A 79 8.23 -7.22 0.75
N GLN A 80 9.51 -6.88 0.94
CA GLN A 80 10.63 -7.82 0.99
C GLN A 80 11.10 -8.11 2.43
N LEU A 81 10.37 -7.65 3.43
CA LEU A 81 10.77 -7.73 4.83
C LEU A 81 10.92 -9.18 5.31
N PHE A 82 10.02 -10.06 4.86
CA PHE A 82 10.04 -11.49 5.11
C PHE A 82 9.81 -12.22 3.77
N PRO A 83 10.89 -12.57 3.05
CA PRO A 83 10.78 -13.17 1.70
C PRO A 83 10.02 -14.49 1.67
N GLU A 84 9.97 -15.20 2.80
CA GLU A 84 9.25 -16.46 2.96
C GLU A 84 7.74 -16.30 3.12
N ILE A 85 7.25 -15.07 3.38
CA ILE A 85 5.83 -14.80 3.58
C ILE A 85 5.26 -14.13 2.32
N PRO A 86 4.20 -14.68 1.71
CA PRO A 86 3.51 -14.04 0.60
C PRO A 86 3.09 -12.60 0.94
N ALA A 87 3.66 -11.62 0.22
CA ALA A 87 3.39 -10.20 0.45
C ALA A 87 2.55 -9.62 -0.67
N GLN A 88 1.41 -9.04 -0.33
CA GLN A 88 0.48 -8.36 -1.23
C GLN A 88 0.63 -6.84 -1.08
N LEU A 89 0.87 -6.16 -2.17
CA LEU A 89 0.76 -4.71 -2.22
C LEU A 89 -0.71 -4.29 -2.29
N CYS A 90 -1.14 -3.44 -1.38
CA CYS A 90 -2.48 -2.87 -1.40
C CYS A 90 -2.76 -2.17 -2.74
N GLN A 91 -3.71 -2.68 -3.52
CA GLN A 91 -4.05 -2.13 -4.83
C GLN A 91 -4.56 -0.69 -4.73
N PHE A 92 -5.29 -0.34 -3.66
CA PHE A 92 -5.74 1.03 -3.42
C PHE A 92 -4.57 2.00 -3.22
N HIS A 93 -3.53 1.60 -2.46
CA HIS A 93 -2.32 2.41 -2.31
C HIS A 93 -1.52 2.52 -3.61
N GLN A 94 -1.53 1.50 -4.46
CA GLN A 94 -0.94 1.61 -5.80
C GLN A 94 -1.70 2.61 -6.68
N VAL A 95 -3.03 2.61 -6.68
CA VAL A 95 -3.84 3.63 -7.39
C VAL A 95 -3.56 5.02 -6.85
N LYS A 96 -3.47 5.20 -5.52
CA LYS A 96 -3.06 6.48 -4.91
C LYS A 96 -1.67 6.91 -5.39
N THR A 97 -0.73 5.98 -5.54
CA THR A 97 0.62 6.26 -6.04
C THR A 97 0.60 6.75 -7.49
N VAL A 98 -0.16 6.09 -8.36
CA VAL A 98 -0.37 6.54 -9.74
C VAL A 98 -1.03 7.94 -9.78
N SER A 99 -2.07 8.15 -8.97
CA SER A 99 -2.76 9.44 -8.87
C SER A 99 -1.85 10.57 -8.36
N ARG A 100 -0.89 10.27 -7.48
CA ARG A 100 0.11 11.24 -7.00
C ARG A 100 1.05 11.69 -8.12
N TYR A 101 1.42 10.78 -9.04
CA TYR A 101 2.25 11.11 -10.20
C TYR A 101 1.46 11.83 -11.30
N LEU A 102 0.22 11.40 -11.58
CA LEU A 102 -0.54 11.85 -12.76
C LEU A 102 -1.63 12.88 -12.44
N THR A 103 -1.92 13.12 -11.14
CA THR A 103 -3.16 13.75 -10.65
C THR A 103 -4.40 12.88 -10.92
N ARG A 104 -5.56 13.27 -10.39
CA ARG A 104 -6.85 12.59 -10.67
C ARG A 104 -7.44 12.97 -12.04
N ASN A 105 -6.91 14.01 -12.66
CA ASN A 105 -7.34 14.49 -13.97
C ASN A 105 -6.11 14.78 -14.85
N PRO A 106 -5.44 13.74 -15.38
CA PRO A 106 -4.27 13.90 -16.24
C PRO A 106 -4.62 14.67 -17.52
N LYS A 107 -3.70 15.55 -17.97
CA LYS A 107 -3.93 16.37 -19.15
C LYS A 107 -3.65 15.64 -20.46
N THR A 108 -2.66 14.74 -20.47
CA THR A 108 -2.24 14.01 -21.68
C THR A 108 -3.09 12.77 -21.92
N ALA A 109 -3.28 12.37 -23.19
CA ALA A 109 -3.99 11.14 -23.56
C ALA A 109 -3.35 9.90 -22.90
N ALA A 110 -2.01 9.80 -22.96
CA ALA A 110 -1.25 8.72 -22.32
C ALA A 110 -1.47 8.67 -20.78
N GLY A 111 -1.47 9.84 -20.14
CA GLY A 111 -1.72 9.93 -18.70
C GLY A 111 -3.14 9.53 -18.32
N LYS A 112 -4.15 9.97 -19.08
CA LYS A 112 -5.55 9.57 -18.89
C LYS A 112 -5.73 8.07 -19.04
N ALA A 113 -5.18 7.48 -20.10
CA ALA A 113 -5.26 6.04 -20.35
C ALA A 113 -4.57 5.22 -19.24
N LEU A 114 -3.37 5.63 -18.78
CA LEU A 114 -2.67 4.93 -17.70
C LEU A 114 -3.41 5.05 -16.36
N TRP A 115 -4.02 6.20 -16.08
CA TRP A 115 -4.81 6.39 -14.86
C TRP A 115 -6.06 5.53 -14.88
N GLN A 116 -6.80 5.47 -16.01
CA GLN A 116 -7.95 4.59 -16.18
C GLN A 116 -7.55 3.12 -16.03
N LEU A 117 -6.43 2.71 -16.63
CA LEU A 117 -5.89 1.37 -16.45
C LEU A 117 -5.60 1.06 -14.98
N ALA A 118 -4.99 1.98 -14.23
CA ALA A 118 -4.73 1.76 -12.82
C ALA A 118 -6.02 1.53 -11.99
N LEU A 119 -7.14 2.14 -12.39
CA LEU A 119 -8.43 1.94 -11.70
C LEU A 119 -9.00 0.52 -11.90
N THR A 120 -8.59 -0.20 -12.96
CA THR A 120 -9.05 -1.59 -13.20
C THR A 120 -8.35 -2.62 -12.31
N LEU A 121 -7.32 -2.23 -11.54
CA LEU A 121 -6.61 -3.15 -10.62
C LEU A 121 -7.56 -3.92 -9.71
N LYS A 122 -8.59 -3.27 -9.20
CA LYS A 122 -9.52 -3.83 -8.21
C LYS A 122 -10.41 -4.95 -8.76
N ASP A 123 -10.66 -4.96 -10.07
CA ASP A 123 -11.65 -5.84 -10.73
C ASP A 123 -11.01 -6.79 -11.76
N GLY A 124 -9.68 -6.61 -12.04
CA GLY A 124 -8.98 -7.34 -13.09
C GLY A 124 -8.14 -8.50 -12.57
N SER A 125 -7.82 -9.46 -13.45
CA SER A 125 -6.80 -10.47 -13.19
C SER A 125 -5.40 -9.97 -13.54
N LYS A 126 -4.37 -10.62 -12.98
CA LYS A 126 -2.95 -10.33 -13.27
C LYS A 126 -2.67 -10.34 -14.77
N VAL A 127 -3.13 -11.37 -15.47
CA VAL A 127 -2.89 -11.56 -16.91
C VAL A 127 -3.54 -10.45 -17.71
N ALA A 128 -4.82 -10.13 -17.43
CA ALA A 128 -5.53 -9.07 -18.12
C ALA A 128 -4.87 -7.70 -17.89
N PHE A 129 -4.51 -7.40 -16.65
CA PHE A 129 -3.83 -6.15 -16.30
C PHE A 129 -2.44 -6.03 -16.94
N GLN A 130 -1.65 -7.11 -16.91
CA GLN A 130 -0.32 -7.16 -17.53
C GLN A 130 -0.39 -6.92 -19.04
N ASN A 131 -1.33 -7.57 -19.74
CA ASN A 131 -1.53 -7.40 -21.17
C ASN A 131 -1.95 -5.96 -21.50
N ALA A 132 -2.87 -5.39 -20.74
CA ALA A 132 -3.31 -4.01 -20.92
C ALA A 132 -2.19 -2.99 -20.64
N LEU A 133 -1.35 -3.23 -19.62
CA LEU A 133 -0.20 -2.40 -19.31
C LEU A 133 0.87 -2.47 -20.41
N GLN A 134 1.08 -3.65 -20.98
CA GLN A 134 1.99 -3.86 -22.09
C GLN A 134 1.49 -3.14 -23.37
N ALA A 135 0.21 -3.31 -23.73
CA ALA A 135 -0.42 -2.63 -24.86
C ALA A 135 -0.33 -1.10 -24.71
N TRP A 136 -0.59 -0.59 -23.49
CA TRP A 136 -0.42 0.84 -23.19
C TRP A 136 1.03 1.29 -23.44
N PHE A 137 2.02 0.51 -22.99
CA PHE A 137 3.43 0.84 -23.19
C PHE A 137 3.80 0.87 -24.69
N GLU A 138 3.39 -0.12 -25.46
CA GLU A 138 3.65 -0.19 -26.90
C GLU A 138 3.07 1.01 -27.65
N GLN A 139 1.88 1.44 -27.27
CA GLN A 139 1.22 2.61 -27.85
C GLN A 139 1.92 3.94 -27.50
N HIS A 140 2.48 4.05 -26.28
CA HIS A 140 2.96 5.34 -25.75
C HIS A 140 4.47 5.37 -25.49
N GLN A 141 5.25 4.35 -25.86
CA GLN A 141 6.68 4.29 -25.57
C GLN A 141 7.48 5.44 -26.16
N GLY A 142 7.13 5.91 -27.38
CA GLY A 142 7.77 7.06 -28.01
C GLY A 142 7.63 8.31 -27.15
N PHE A 143 6.38 8.64 -26.76
CA PHE A 143 6.07 9.75 -25.87
C PHE A 143 6.75 9.61 -24.50
N LEU A 144 6.76 8.41 -23.93
CA LEU A 144 7.38 8.13 -22.64
C LEU A 144 8.90 8.31 -22.64
N ASN A 145 9.54 8.11 -23.79
CA ASN A 145 11.00 8.18 -23.96
C ASN A 145 11.49 9.54 -24.49
N GLU A 146 10.59 10.50 -24.75
CA GLU A 146 10.97 11.86 -25.11
C GLU A 146 11.90 12.46 -24.06
N ARG A 147 12.91 13.18 -24.56
CA ARG A 147 13.93 13.82 -23.71
C ARG A 147 14.01 15.32 -24.01
N THR A 148 14.16 16.07 -22.95
CA THR A 148 14.44 17.52 -22.98
C THR A 148 15.89 17.75 -22.57
N VAL A 149 16.62 18.58 -23.31
CA VAL A 149 17.95 19.04 -22.94
C VAL A 149 17.82 20.39 -22.25
N ASN A 150 18.44 20.54 -21.09
CA ASN A 150 18.55 21.83 -20.43
C ASN A 150 19.66 22.62 -21.14
N GLU A 151 19.33 23.76 -21.72
CA GLU A 151 20.23 24.58 -22.55
C GLU A 151 21.44 25.12 -21.73
N GLU A 152 21.23 25.43 -20.45
CA GLU A 152 22.31 25.99 -19.61
C GLU A 152 23.30 24.93 -19.14
N SER A 153 22.81 23.73 -18.77
CA SER A 153 23.65 22.67 -18.20
C SER A 153 24.05 21.58 -19.18
N GLY A 154 23.47 21.54 -20.38
CA GLY A 154 23.63 20.47 -21.37
C GLY A 154 23.07 19.11 -20.95
N ARG A 155 22.44 19.02 -19.75
CA ARG A 155 21.94 17.76 -19.20
C ARG A 155 20.61 17.38 -19.81
N SER A 156 20.50 16.13 -20.24
CA SER A 156 19.27 15.58 -20.79
C SER A 156 18.46 14.87 -19.68
N HIS A 157 17.14 15.01 -19.73
CA HIS A 157 16.21 14.31 -18.85
C HIS A 157 14.94 13.88 -19.60
N TYR A 158 14.20 12.91 -19.06
CA TYR A 158 12.91 12.53 -19.62
C TYR A 158 11.90 13.67 -19.47
N THR A 159 11.26 14.04 -20.58
CA THR A 159 10.25 15.10 -20.63
C THR A 159 9.06 14.77 -19.75
N HIS A 160 8.60 13.52 -19.81
CA HIS A 160 7.40 13.03 -19.11
C HIS A 160 7.75 12.20 -17.86
N LYS A 161 8.60 12.76 -16.95
CA LYS A 161 9.10 12.07 -15.75
C LYS A 161 7.99 11.45 -14.89
N GLN A 162 6.91 12.19 -14.64
CA GLN A 162 5.81 11.75 -13.79
C GLN A 162 5.06 10.56 -14.40
N LEU A 163 4.75 10.64 -15.70
CA LEU A 163 4.11 9.55 -16.44
C LEU A 163 4.98 8.29 -16.43
N ARG A 164 6.27 8.47 -16.65
CA ARG A 164 7.25 7.38 -16.61
C ARG A 164 7.32 6.75 -15.21
N SER A 165 7.32 7.55 -14.16
CA SER A 165 7.32 7.06 -12.78
C SER A 165 6.05 6.28 -12.44
N ALA A 166 4.89 6.76 -12.89
CA ALA A 166 3.62 6.06 -12.73
C ALA A 166 3.64 4.69 -13.40
N TYR A 167 4.03 4.62 -14.68
CA TYR A 167 4.16 3.36 -15.43
C TYR A 167 5.14 2.39 -14.76
N LEU A 168 6.35 2.87 -14.43
CA LEU A 168 7.37 2.03 -13.81
C LEU A 168 6.95 1.53 -12.41
N SER A 169 6.13 2.28 -11.68
CA SER A 169 5.59 1.83 -10.40
C SER A 169 4.64 0.64 -10.57
N LEU A 170 3.76 0.69 -11.58
CA LEU A 170 2.85 -0.42 -11.90
C LEU A 170 3.63 -1.65 -12.39
N LYS A 171 4.57 -1.45 -13.34
CA LYS A 171 5.39 -2.53 -13.89
C LYS A 171 6.20 -3.27 -12.83
N ARG A 172 6.89 -2.50 -11.96
CA ARG A 172 7.75 -3.06 -10.91
C ARG A 172 6.99 -3.81 -9.83
N ASN A 173 5.78 -3.33 -9.51
CA ASN A 173 4.98 -3.86 -8.44
C ASN A 173 3.98 -4.93 -8.91
N LEU A 174 3.97 -5.28 -10.19
CA LEU A 174 2.95 -6.13 -10.79
C LEU A 174 2.75 -7.45 -10.03
N ASP A 175 3.82 -8.15 -9.69
CA ASP A 175 3.74 -9.43 -8.98
C ASP A 175 3.12 -9.27 -7.59
N TYR A 176 3.53 -8.24 -6.86
CA TYR A 176 2.98 -7.95 -5.54
C TYR A 176 1.51 -7.46 -5.55
N LEU A 177 1.05 -6.91 -6.67
CA LEU A 177 -0.35 -6.45 -6.82
C LEU A 177 -1.34 -7.60 -6.97
N PHE A 178 -0.86 -8.80 -7.31
CA PHE A 178 -1.69 -9.98 -7.57
C PHE A 178 -1.19 -11.22 -6.81
N THR A 179 -0.52 -11.04 -5.69
CA THR A 179 -0.10 -12.14 -4.82
C THR A 179 -1.28 -13.00 -4.38
N PHE A 180 -2.45 -12.40 -4.15
CA PHE A 180 -3.68 -13.11 -3.79
C PHE A 180 -4.13 -14.12 -4.86
N GLU A 181 -3.88 -13.86 -6.15
CA GLU A 181 -4.19 -14.82 -7.23
C GLU A 181 -3.22 -16.01 -7.23
N ALA A 182 -1.96 -15.80 -6.88
CA ALA A 182 -0.95 -16.85 -6.80
C ALA A 182 -1.19 -17.80 -5.60
N HIS A 183 -1.95 -17.35 -4.60
CA HIS A 183 -2.23 -18.09 -3.36
C HIS A 183 -3.74 -18.12 -3.01
N PRO A 184 -4.59 -18.67 -3.90
CA PRO A 184 -6.06 -18.58 -3.74
C PRO A 184 -6.57 -19.25 -2.46
N GLY A 185 -5.86 -20.27 -1.95
CA GLY A 185 -6.22 -20.98 -0.71
C GLY A 185 -5.97 -20.20 0.59
N LEU A 186 -5.24 -19.06 0.54
CA LEU A 186 -4.89 -18.29 1.74
C LEU A 186 -5.93 -17.20 2.07
N GLY A 187 -6.80 -16.83 1.12
CA GLY A 187 -7.77 -15.75 1.34
C GLY A 187 -7.13 -14.37 1.54
N ILE A 188 -6.03 -14.11 0.83
CA ILE A 188 -5.30 -12.83 0.93
C ILE A 188 -6.17 -11.69 0.39
N HIS A 189 -6.35 -10.63 1.16
CA HIS A 189 -7.03 -9.43 0.70
C HIS A 189 -6.14 -8.63 -0.27
N ASN A 190 -6.74 -8.04 -1.30
CA ASN A 190 -6.03 -7.19 -2.26
C ASN A 190 -5.89 -5.73 -1.81
N THR A 191 -6.53 -5.36 -0.68
CA THR A 191 -6.49 -4.00 -0.11
C THR A 191 -6.38 -4.02 1.41
N THR A 192 -6.01 -2.87 2.01
CA THR A 192 -6.02 -2.61 3.46
C THR A 192 -7.31 -1.93 3.93
N ASN A 193 -8.37 -1.87 3.13
CA ASN A 193 -9.60 -1.11 3.39
C ASN A 193 -10.29 -1.47 4.72
N LEU A 194 -10.10 -2.70 5.21
CA LEU A 194 -10.61 -3.09 6.53
C LEU A 194 -10.00 -2.25 7.66
N LEU A 195 -8.74 -1.83 7.53
CA LEU A 195 -8.09 -0.92 8.49
C LEU A 195 -8.56 0.52 8.30
N ASP A 196 -8.80 0.97 7.06
CA ASP A 196 -9.23 2.34 6.78
C ASP A 196 -10.55 2.66 7.51
N GLY A 197 -11.50 1.72 7.55
CA GLY A 197 -12.74 1.86 8.31
C GLY A 197 -12.48 2.01 9.82
N LYS A 198 -11.64 1.16 10.39
CA LYS A 198 -11.27 1.23 11.83
C LYS A 198 -10.50 2.52 12.15
N PHE A 199 -9.63 2.97 11.27
CA PHE A 199 -8.92 4.25 11.44
C PHE A 199 -9.85 5.46 11.38
N ALA A 200 -10.89 5.42 10.54
CA ALA A 200 -11.91 6.47 10.50
C ALA A 200 -12.68 6.54 11.82
N ASP A 201 -13.02 5.40 12.42
CA ASP A 201 -13.68 5.33 13.72
C ASP A 201 -12.78 5.85 14.85
N LEU A 202 -11.51 5.47 14.88
CA LEU A 202 -10.53 5.98 15.84
C LEU A 202 -10.37 7.50 15.74
N LYS A 203 -10.34 8.05 14.53
CA LYS A 203 -10.23 9.50 14.34
C LYS A 203 -11.46 10.25 14.83
N ARG A 204 -12.66 9.70 14.59
CA ARG A 204 -13.92 10.29 15.12
C ARG A 204 -13.97 10.28 16.63
N SER A 205 -13.63 9.17 17.26
CA SER A 205 -13.59 9.03 18.72
C SER A 205 -12.54 9.95 19.38
N GLY A 206 -11.38 10.14 18.74
CA GLY A 206 -10.32 11.02 19.24
C GLY A 206 -10.63 12.51 19.12
N VAL A 207 -11.52 12.94 18.22
CA VAL A 207 -12.02 14.31 18.12
C VAL A 207 -13.03 14.60 19.23
N SER A 208 -13.94 13.66 19.50
CA SER A 208 -14.94 13.79 20.57
C SER A 208 -14.32 14.01 21.97
N SER A 209 -13.17 13.36 22.25
CA SER A 209 -12.49 13.48 23.55
C SER A 209 -11.69 14.78 23.75
N ARG A 210 -11.48 15.59 22.72
CA ARG A 210 -10.79 16.90 22.81
C ARG A 210 -11.76 18.04 23.07
N ASP A 211 -13.00 17.91 22.61
CA ASP A 211 -14.03 18.94 22.81
C ASP A 211 -14.60 18.93 24.25
N GLU A 212 -14.48 17.81 24.98
CA GLU A 212 -14.91 17.71 26.39
C GLU A 212 -13.88 18.26 27.44
N LYS A 213 -12.68 18.66 27.00
CA LYS A 213 -11.64 19.22 27.88
C LYS A 213 -11.44 20.73 27.72
N GLY A 214 -12.35 21.40 27.06
CA GLY A 214 -12.32 22.84 26.74
C GLY A 214 -13.40 23.67 27.41
N GLU A 215 -13.84 23.31 28.64
CA GLU A 215 -14.60 24.17 29.53
C GLU A 215 -13.92 24.32 30.90
#